data_9f8df946c015b49b9d885a80c5b0ada9
#
_entry.id   9f8df946c015b49b9d885a80c5b0ada9
#
_cell.length_a   1.000
_cell.length_b   1.000
_cell.length_c   1.000
_cell.angle_alpha   90.00
_cell.angle_beta   90.00
_cell.angle_gamma   90.00
#
_symmetry.space_group_name_H-M   'P 1'
#
loop_
_entity.id
_entity.type
_entity.pdbx_description
1 polymer ?
#
loop_
_entity_poly.entity_id
_entity_poly.type
_entity_poly.pdbx_seq_one_letter_code
_entity_poly.pdbx_strand_id
1 'polypeptide(L)'
;KLYAENQAYEAAHPELNLAQDDGSGHEVLPAPVKRSLGFILASIALWFIGYNGVTTWFTTYVSQVMGEGLGGASTCLLVATGGAIVSYIPVGEVASRVGRKKTIQAGAILLAACFMAGYFLTTMYREINAIMYVVFVLVGLAWAAINVNSLPMVVEMCKGSDVGKFTGYYYTASMLAQVITPVVAGTLMRQIGYFILFPYAAFFVALSFITMCFVRHGDCKAAAKRGLEAFEDMDD
;
A
#
# COMPACT_ATOMS: atom_id res chain seq x y z
N LYS A 1 -20.39 -6.38 -27.32
CA LYS A 1 -19.99 -7.79 -27.46
C LYS A 1 -19.37 -8.26 -26.14
N LEU A 2 -18.25 -7.70 -25.69
CA LEU A 2 -17.60 -8.00 -24.40
C LEU A 2 -18.56 -7.90 -23.17
N TYR A 3 -19.41 -6.89 -23.13
CA TYR A 3 -20.37 -6.70 -22.04
C TYR A 3 -21.41 -7.82 -21.95
N ALA A 4 -21.91 -8.30 -23.10
CA ALA A 4 -22.86 -9.40 -23.17
C ALA A 4 -22.19 -10.75 -22.83
N GLU A 5 -20.93 -10.93 -23.19
CA GLU A 5 -20.13 -12.12 -22.86
C GLU A 5 -19.82 -12.17 -21.35
N ASN A 6 -19.47 -11.03 -20.74
CA ASN A 6 -19.30 -10.95 -19.28
C ASN A 6 -20.60 -11.23 -18.52
N GLN A 7 -21.72 -10.70 -18.97
CA GLN A 7 -23.02 -11.01 -18.34
C GLN A 7 -23.39 -12.48 -18.45
N ALA A 8 -23.12 -13.11 -19.61
CA ALA A 8 -23.36 -14.53 -19.80
C ALA A 8 -22.42 -15.39 -18.90
N TYR A 9 -21.17 -14.97 -18.74
CA TYR A 9 -20.22 -15.63 -17.87
C TYR A 9 -20.61 -15.51 -16.37
N GLU A 10 -21.01 -14.32 -15.92
CA GLU A 10 -21.49 -14.08 -14.56
C GLU A 10 -22.77 -14.87 -14.24
N ALA A 11 -23.67 -14.99 -15.23
CA ALA A 11 -24.88 -15.79 -15.11
C ALA A 11 -24.61 -17.29 -15.04
N ALA A 12 -23.54 -17.77 -15.71
CA ALA A 12 -23.13 -19.17 -15.70
C ALA A 12 -22.39 -19.57 -14.41
N HIS A 13 -21.84 -18.59 -13.64
CA HIS A 13 -21.05 -18.83 -12.43
C HIS A 13 -21.61 -18.07 -11.22
N PRO A 14 -22.82 -18.41 -10.75
CA PRO A 14 -23.46 -17.73 -9.63
C PRO A 14 -22.67 -17.84 -8.31
N GLU A 15 -21.77 -18.83 -8.19
CA GLU A 15 -20.86 -18.99 -7.05
C GLU A 15 -19.81 -17.88 -6.94
N LEU A 16 -19.52 -17.17 -8.03
CA LEU A 16 -18.62 -16.00 -8.03
C LEU A 16 -19.32 -14.72 -7.53
N ASN A 17 -20.63 -14.78 -7.35
CA ASN A 17 -21.42 -13.67 -6.85
C ASN A 17 -21.30 -13.54 -5.33
N LEU A 18 -20.33 -12.75 -4.85
CA LEU A 18 -20.06 -12.51 -3.43
C LEU A 18 -21.09 -11.57 -2.77
N ALA A 19 -22.03 -11.00 -3.53
CA ALA A 19 -23.02 -10.06 -3.04
C ALA A 19 -24.44 -10.44 -3.44
N GLN A 20 -25.40 -10.20 -2.55
CA GLN A 20 -26.83 -10.30 -2.85
C GLN A 20 -27.30 -9.02 -3.55
N ASP A 21 -28.00 -9.17 -4.67
CA ASP A 21 -28.70 -8.07 -5.33
C ASP A 21 -30.00 -7.76 -4.56
N ASP A 22 -30.15 -6.56 -4.02
CA ASP A 22 -31.35 -6.10 -3.30
C ASP A 22 -32.43 -5.52 -4.24
N GLY A 23 -32.23 -5.68 -5.56
CA GLY A 23 -33.18 -5.17 -6.57
C GLY A 23 -33.15 -3.64 -6.76
N SER A 24 -32.31 -2.92 -6.01
CA SER A 24 -32.14 -1.46 -6.12
C SER A 24 -31.05 -1.06 -7.12
N GLY A 25 -30.41 -2.03 -7.77
CA GLY A 25 -29.23 -1.83 -8.60
C GLY A 25 -27.96 -1.53 -7.78
N HIS A 26 -28.07 -1.53 -6.45
CA HIS A 26 -26.95 -1.39 -5.53
C HIS A 26 -26.64 -2.73 -4.89
N GLU A 27 -25.41 -3.15 -5.04
CA GLU A 27 -24.91 -4.38 -4.47
C GLU A 27 -24.86 -4.31 -2.94
N VAL A 28 -25.63 -5.17 -2.25
CA VAL A 28 -25.55 -5.28 -0.78
C VAL A 28 -24.45 -6.29 -0.42
N LEU A 29 -23.27 -5.77 -0.08
CA LEU A 29 -22.18 -6.59 0.42
C LEU A 29 -22.56 -7.26 1.74
N PRO A 30 -22.23 -8.55 1.93
CA PRO A 30 -22.36 -9.21 3.22
C PRO A 30 -21.62 -8.45 4.33
N ALA A 31 -22.16 -8.41 5.53
CA ALA A 31 -21.59 -7.67 6.65
C ALA A 31 -20.11 -8.00 6.95
N PRO A 32 -19.64 -9.29 6.85
CA PRO A 32 -18.23 -9.63 7.02
C PRO A 32 -17.32 -9.01 5.94
N VAL A 33 -17.80 -8.91 4.68
CA VAL A 33 -17.04 -8.31 3.57
C VAL A 33 -16.96 -6.80 3.75
N LYS A 34 -18.08 -6.13 4.13
CA LYS A 34 -18.09 -4.69 4.49
C LYS A 34 -17.09 -4.36 5.58
N ARG A 35 -17.02 -5.22 6.61
CA ARG A 35 -16.06 -5.06 7.70
C ARG A 35 -14.62 -5.20 7.23
N SER A 36 -14.33 -6.19 6.38
CA SER A 36 -13.00 -6.36 5.78
C SER A 36 -12.62 -5.18 4.88
N LEU A 37 -13.57 -4.67 4.09
CA LEU A 37 -13.39 -3.47 3.27
C LEU A 37 -13.05 -2.24 4.15
N GLY A 38 -13.79 -2.03 5.24
CA GLY A 38 -13.50 -0.95 6.17
C GLY A 38 -12.08 -1.04 6.76
N PHE A 39 -11.65 -2.24 7.17
CA PHE A 39 -10.31 -2.43 7.71
C PHE A 39 -9.20 -2.25 6.68
N ILE A 40 -9.39 -2.71 5.42
CA ILE A 40 -8.37 -2.50 4.39
C ILE A 40 -8.27 -1.03 3.99
N LEU A 41 -9.40 -0.30 3.88
CA LEU A 41 -9.39 1.14 3.59
C LEU A 41 -8.73 1.94 4.72
N ALA A 42 -8.99 1.57 5.99
CA ALA A 42 -8.29 2.13 7.13
C ALA A 42 -6.78 1.84 7.07
N SER A 43 -6.38 0.61 6.75
CA SER A 43 -4.97 0.24 6.57
C SER A 43 -4.31 1.09 5.47
N ILE A 44 -5.00 1.26 4.33
CA ILE A 44 -4.55 2.10 3.22
C ILE A 44 -4.29 3.53 3.69
N ALA A 45 -5.26 4.16 4.35
CA ALA A 45 -5.08 5.50 4.87
C ALA A 45 -3.88 5.60 5.83
N LEU A 46 -3.72 4.63 6.73
CA LEU A 46 -2.67 4.63 7.74
C LEU A 46 -1.26 4.49 7.14
N TRP A 47 -1.02 3.55 6.22
CA TRP A 47 0.32 3.46 5.61
C TRP A 47 0.62 4.63 4.68
N PHE A 48 -0.40 5.19 4.00
CA PHE A 48 -0.23 6.43 3.23
C PHE A 48 0.11 7.61 4.14
N ILE A 49 -0.51 7.74 5.32
CA ILE A 49 -0.16 8.76 6.32
C ILE A 49 1.31 8.61 6.74
N GLY A 50 1.75 7.41 7.09
CA GLY A 50 3.14 7.18 7.48
C GLY A 50 4.14 7.47 6.37
N TYR A 51 3.94 6.87 5.19
CA TYR A 51 4.85 7.01 4.06
C TYR A 51 4.93 8.44 3.52
N ASN A 52 3.78 9.09 3.32
CA ASN A 52 3.76 10.48 2.81
C ASN A 52 4.32 11.49 3.82
N GLY A 53 4.23 11.20 5.12
CA GLY A 53 4.91 12.02 6.12
C GLY A 53 6.41 12.10 5.84
N VAL A 54 7.06 10.96 5.62
CA VAL A 54 8.49 10.91 5.31
C VAL A 54 8.79 11.51 3.94
N THR A 55 8.10 11.10 2.88
CA THR A 55 8.39 11.60 1.52
C THR A 55 8.21 13.11 1.37
N THR A 56 7.28 13.70 2.12
CA THR A 56 7.04 15.15 2.09
C THR A 56 8.06 15.94 2.93
N TRP A 57 8.40 15.44 4.10
CA TRP A 57 9.16 16.23 5.09
C TRP A 57 10.60 15.79 5.29
N PHE A 58 11.06 14.72 4.67
CA PHE A 58 12.40 14.18 4.89
C PHE A 58 13.51 15.16 4.54
N THR A 59 13.41 15.91 3.45
CA THR A 59 14.39 16.93 3.07
C THR A 59 14.48 18.05 4.12
N THR A 60 13.34 18.51 4.62
CA THR A 60 13.30 19.52 5.70
C THR A 60 13.85 18.93 7.00
N TYR A 61 13.51 17.68 7.30
CA TYR A 61 14.05 16.96 8.46
C TYR A 61 15.58 16.91 8.46
N VAL A 62 16.17 16.48 7.33
CA VAL A 62 17.63 16.38 7.18
C VAL A 62 18.28 17.75 7.36
N SER A 63 17.72 18.80 6.77
CA SER A 63 18.24 20.15 6.91
C SER A 63 18.18 20.66 8.36
N GLN A 64 17.11 20.36 9.09
CA GLN A 64 16.90 20.86 10.45
C GLN A 64 17.58 20.02 11.54
N VAL A 65 17.70 18.72 11.35
CA VAL A 65 18.24 17.79 12.36
C VAL A 65 19.73 17.51 12.12
N MET A 66 20.13 17.35 10.85
CA MET A 66 21.51 16.99 10.49
C MET A 66 22.32 18.22 10.05
N GLY A 67 21.68 19.32 9.68
CA GLY A 67 22.37 20.51 9.16
C GLY A 67 22.90 20.34 7.74
N GLU A 68 22.50 19.28 7.04
CA GLU A 68 22.94 18.99 5.69
C GLU A 68 22.09 19.66 4.61
N GLY A 69 22.69 19.85 3.43
CA GLY A 69 22.00 20.36 2.25
C GLY A 69 20.96 19.40 1.69
N LEU A 70 20.04 19.94 0.88
CA LEU A 70 18.89 19.19 0.33
C LEU A 70 19.29 18.05 -0.62
N GLY A 71 20.51 18.06 -1.18
CA GLY A 71 20.95 17.11 -2.20
C GLY A 71 20.98 15.66 -1.74
N GLY A 72 21.60 15.39 -0.58
CA GLY A 72 21.70 14.04 -0.04
C GLY A 72 20.34 13.44 0.30
N ALA A 73 19.46 14.25 0.94
CA ALA A 73 18.10 13.84 1.26
C ALA A 73 17.26 13.53 0.02
N SER A 74 17.35 14.37 -1.01
CA SER A 74 16.65 14.12 -2.28
C SER A 74 17.16 12.85 -2.96
N THR A 75 18.45 12.59 -2.90
CA THR A 75 19.04 11.35 -3.44
C THR A 75 18.52 10.12 -2.71
N CYS A 76 18.36 10.15 -1.37
CA CYS A 76 17.74 9.06 -0.63
C CYS A 76 16.31 8.75 -1.12
N LEU A 77 15.50 9.79 -1.36
CA LEU A 77 14.14 9.62 -1.88
C LEU A 77 14.14 9.07 -3.32
N LEU A 78 15.07 9.50 -4.16
CA LEU A 78 15.24 8.95 -5.52
C LEU A 78 15.64 7.48 -5.47
N VAL A 79 16.55 7.11 -4.59
CA VAL A 79 16.97 5.71 -4.36
C VAL A 79 15.80 4.85 -3.90
N ALA A 80 14.96 5.35 -2.98
CA ALA A 80 13.75 4.65 -2.55
C ALA A 80 12.77 4.45 -3.72
N THR A 81 12.55 5.48 -4.53
CA THR A 81 11.67 5.41 -5.71
C THR A 81 12.21 4.40 -6.73
N GLY A 82 13.50 4.45 -7.04
CA GLY A 82 14.16 3.49 -7.93
C GLY A 82 14.06 2.06 -7.40
N GLY A 83 14.30 1.87 -6.10
CA GLY A 83 14.12 0.59 -5.42
C GLY A 83 12.70 0.05 -5.51
N ALA A 84 11.69 0.92 -5.37
CA ALA A 84 10.28 0.54 -5.54
C ALA A 84 9.98 0.08 -6.97
N ILE A 85 10.42 0.85 -7.98
CA ILE A 85 10.17 0.53 -9.41
C ILE A 85 10.75 -0.84 -9.76
N VAL A 86 12.01 -1.10 -9.39
CA VAL A 86 12.67 -2.39 -9.65
C VAL A 86 11.98 -3.53 -8.90
N SER A 87 11.43 -3.25 -7.73
CA SER A 87 10.78 -4.24 -6.87
C SER A 87 9.36 -4.61 -7.29
N TYR A 88 8.68 -3.82 -8.14
CA TYR A 88 7.28 -4.07 -8.49
C TYR A 88 7.05 -5.44 -9.12
N ILE A 89 7.90 -5.86 -10.06
CA ILE A 89 7.76 -7.14 -10.75
C ILE A 89 8.01 -8.32 -9.80
N PRO A 90 9.18 -8.44 -9.12
CA PRO A 90 9.45 -9.57 -8.24
C PRO A 90 8.49 -9.65 -7.05
N VAL A 91 8.04 -8.51 -6.53
CA VAL A 91 7.06 -8.47 -5.43
C VAL A 91 5.69 -8.98 -5.89
N GLY A 92 5.25 -8.63 -7.11
CA GLY A 92 4.02 -9.16 -7.69
C GLY A 92 4.06 -10.69 -7.82
N GLU A 93 5.18 -11.25 -8.27
CA GLU A 93 5.36 -12.69 -8.35
C GLU A 93 5.37 -13.36 -6.96
N VAL A 94 6.04 -12.78 -5.98
CA VAL A 94 6.00 -13.28 -4.59
C VAL A 94 4.58 -13.25 -4.05
N ALA A 95 3.83 -12.18 -4.29
CA ALA A 95 2.46 -12.03 -3.82
C ALA A 95 1.51 -13.07 -4.43
N SER A 96 1.70 -13.46 -5.68
CA SER A 96 0.91 -14.51 -6.33
C SER A 96 1.12 -15.88 -5.68
N ARG A 97 2.31 -16.16 -5.15
CA ARG A 97 2.66 -17.43 -4.50
C ARG A 97 2.28 -17.48 -3.01
N VAL A 98 2.57 -16.41 -2.28
CA VAL A 98 2.44 -16.35 -0.81
C VAL A 98 1.07 -15.83 -0.37
N GLY A 99 0.43 -15.00 -1.21
CA GLY A 99 -0.81 -14.28 -0.95
C GLY A 99 -0.56 -12.79 -0.75
N ARG A 100 -1.49 -11.97 -1.23
CA ARG A 100 -1.37 -10.50 -1.20
C ARG A 100 -1.38 -9.95 0.22
N LYS A 101 -2.26 -10.45 1.08
CA LYS A 101 -2.35 -10.02 2.48
C LYS A 101 -1.02 -10.20 3.21
N LYS A 102 -0.39 -11.35 3.09
CA LYS A 102 0.90 -11.65 3.75
C LYS A 102 2.02 -10.77 3.21
N THR A 103 2.03 -10.50 1.89
CA THR A 103 3.00 -9.62 1.25
C THR A 103 2.85 -8.18 1.73
N ILE A 104 1.62 -7.66 1.84
CA ILE A 104 1.35 -6.34 2.42
C ILE A 104 1.81 -6.28 3.88
N GLN A 105 1.49 -7.29 4.68
CA GLN A 105 1.90 -7.35 6.09
C GLN A 105 3.43 -7.37 6.26
N ALA A 106 4.12 -8.16 5.46
CA ALA A 106 5.59 -8.18 5.45
C ALA A 106 6.16 -6.82 5.03
N GLY A 107 5.59 -6.19 4.01
CA GLY A 107 5.94 -4.83 3.58
C GLY A 107 5.72 -3.80 4.69
N ALA A 108 4.60 -3.87 5.41
CA ALA A 108 4.32 -2.94 6.52
C ALA A 108 5.32 -3.10 7.68
N ILE A 109 5.67 -4.33 8.05
CA ILE A 109 6.68 -4.61 9.08
C ILE A 109 8.04 -4.04 8.63
N LEU A 110 8.45 -4.36 7.39
CA LEU A 110 9.72 -3.89 6.84
C LEU A 110 9.76 -2.36 6.79
N LEU A 111 8.68 -1.71 6.33
CA LEU A 111 8.59 -0.26 6.24
C LEU A 111 8.69 0.41 7.61
N ALA A 112 7.99 -0.10 8.62
CA ALA A 112 8.07 0.40 10.00
C ALA A 112 9.48 0.23 10.57
N ALA A 113 10.11 -0.93 10.35
CA ALA A 113 11.48 -1.19 10.77
C ALA A 113 12.49 -0.25 10.09
N CYS A 114 12.33 0.01 8.77
CA CYS A 114 13.16 0.95 8.04
C CYS A 114 13.01 2.40 8.56
N PHE A 115 11.80 2.83 8.90
CA PHE A 115 11.59 4.14 9.49
C PHE A 115 12.24 4.26 10.88
N MET A 116 12.14 3.22 11.71
CA MET A 116 12.85 3.21 13.00
C MET A 116 14.37 3.18 12.81
N ALA A 117 14.89 2.42 11.84
CA ALA A 117 16.30 2.45 11.50
C ALA A 117 16.74 3.84 11.02
N GLY A 118 15.94 4.51 10.18
CA GLY A 118 16.17 5.90 9.77
C GLY A 118 16.24 6.86 10.96
N TYR A 119 15.36 6.71 11.94
CA TYR A 119 15.41 7.49 13.17
C TYR A 119 16.76 7.31 13.90
N PHE A 120 17.18 6.06 14.14
CA PHE A 120 18.43 5.80 14.84
C PHE A 120 19.65 6.27 14.04
N LEU A 121 19.68 6.04 12.73
CA LEU A 121 20.77 6.49 11.88
C LEU A 121 20.93 8.01 11.89
N THR A 122 19.84 8.75 11.77
CA THR A 122 19.88 10.22 11.76
C THR A 122 20.17 10.84 13.13
N THR A 123 19.95 10.11 14.21
CA THR A 123 20.34 10.54 15.57
C THR A 123 21.80 10.20 15.90
N MET A 124 22.33 9.08 15.35
CA MET A 124 23.71 8.66 15.59
C MET A 124 24.72 9.34 14.65
N TYR A 125 24.33 9.56 13.41
CA TYR A 125 25.20 10.15 12.39
C TYR A 125 24.65 11.50 11.97
N ARG A 126 25.51 12.50 11.87
CA ARG A 126 25.13 13.84 11.43
C ARG A 126 25.24 14.04 9.93
N GLU A 127 25.62 12.99 9.20
CA GLU A 127 25.81 12.98 7.76
C GLU A 127 25.07 11.79 7.13
N ILE A 128 24.59 11.98 5.91
CA ILE A 128 23.99 10.90 5.13
C ILE A 128 25.10 9.94 4.69
N ASN A 129 25.01 8.70 5.13
CA ASN A 129 25.99 7.66 4.87
C ASN A 129 25.45 6.54 3.98
N ALA A 130 26.31 5.63 3.54
CA ALA A 130 25.95 4.52 2.66
C ALA A 130 24.83 3.62 3.25
N ILE A 131 24.81 3.45 4.59
CA ILE A 131 23.78 2.63 5.25
C ILE A 131 22.39 3.24 5.07
N MET A 132 22.29 4.56 5.07
CA MET A 132 21.01 5.25 4.85
C MET A 132 20.45 4.99 3.45
N TYR A 133 21.31 4.97 2.41
CA TYR A 133 20.87 4.58 1.06
C TYR A 133 20.36 3.14 1.02
N VAL A 134 20.98 2.20 1.71
CA VAL A 134 20.51 0.81 1.81
C VAL A 134 19.13 0.78 2.49
N VAL A 135 18.94 1.51 3.59
CA VAL A 135 17.64 1.61 4.26
C VAL A 135 16.58 2.18 3.32
N PHE A 136 16.91 3.18 2.51
CA PHE A 136 15.95 3.77 1.57
C PHE A 136 15.64 2.84 0.38
N VAL A 137 16.58 1.99 -0.07
CA VAL A 137 16.25 0.89 -1.02
C VAL A 137 15.22 -0.06 -0.40
N LEU A 138 15.40 -0.44 0.87
CA LEU A 138 14.46 -1.30 1.59
C LEU A 138 13.11 -0.61 1.83
N VAL A 139 13.08 0.71 2.05
CA VAL A 139 11.84 1.50 2.07
C VAL A 139 11.11 1.38 0.74
N GLY A 140 11.82 1.49 -0.39
CA GLY A 140 11.25 1.32 -1.73
C GLY A 140 10.68 -0.08 -1.94
N LEU A 141 11.41 -1.13 -1.58
CA LEU A 141 10.95 -2.53 -1.63
C LEU A 141 9.70 -2.74 -0.77
N ALA A 142 9.71 -2.24 0.47
CA ALA A 142 8.58 -2.35 1.38
C ALA A 142 7.34 -1.62 0.84
N TRP A 143 7.53 -0.43 0.28
CA TRP A 143 6.47 0.33 -0.38
C TRP A 143 5.89 -0.41 -1.59
N ALA A 144 6.74 -1.00 -2.43
CA ALA A 144 6.31 -1.83 -3.56
C ALA A 144 5.44 -3.01 -3.09
N ALA A 145 5.86 -3.69 -2.01
CA ALA A 145 5.12 -4.82 -1.44
C ALA A 145 3.70 -4.44 -0.99
N ILE A 146 3.53 -3.23 -0.46
CA ILE A 146 2.22 -2.71 -0.06
C ILE A 146 1.42 -2.26 -1.28
N ASN A 147 2.00 -1.40 -2.12
CA ASN A 147 1.27 -0.64 -3.13
C ASN A 147 0.75 -1.52 -4.28
N VAL A 148 1.59 -2.45 -4.80
CA VAL A 148 1.19 -3.36 -5.90
C VAL A 148 0.02 -4.26 -5.50
N ASN A 149 -0.08 -4.64 -4.24
CA ASN A 149 -1.05 -5.62 -3.77
C ASN A 149 -2.33 -5.00 -3.20
N SER A 150 -2.31 -3.72 -2.81
CA SER A 150 -3.41 -3.10 -2.07
C SER A 150 -4.65 -2.83 -2.92
N LEU A 151 -4.50 -2.25 -4.11
CA LEU A 151 -5.63 -1.99 -5.01
C LEU A 151 -6.29 -3.29 -5.51
N PRO A 152 -5.54 -4.28 -6.03
CA PRO A 152 -6.14 -5.56 -6.41
C PRO A 152 -6.91 -6.22 -5.26
N MET A 153 -6.39 -6.17 -4.03
CA MET A 153 -7.05 -6.76 -2.88
C MET A 153 -8.38 -6.07 -2.53
N VAL A 154 -8.52 -4.77 -2.78
CA VAL A 154 -9.78 -4.03 -2.61
C VAL A 154 -10.77 -4.42 -3.70
N VAL A 155 -10.31 -4.46 -4.96
CA VAL A 155 -11.16 -4.74 -6.12
C VAL A 155 -11.66 -6.20 -6.13
N GLU A 156 -10.88 -7.15 -5.62
CA GLU A 156 -11.31 -8.55 -5.47
C GLU A 156 -12.44 -8.76 -4.46
N MET A 157 -12.81 -7.76 -3.68
CA MET A 157 -13.96 -7.81 -2.77
C MET A 157 -15.29 -7.49 -3.44
N CYS A 158 -15.31 -7.08 -4.72
CA CYS A 158 -16.52 -6.71 -5.45
C CYS A 158 -16.78 -7.61 -6.65
N LYS A 159 -17.99 -7.52 -7.20
CA LYS A 159 -18.35 -8.06 -8.52
C LYS A 159 -17.76 -7.19 -9.64
N GLY A 160 -17.63 -7.73 -10.83
CA GLY A 160 -17.08 -7.02 -11.99
C GLY A 160 -17.78 -5.70 -12.31
N SER A 161 -19.09 -5.59 -12.07
CA SER A 161 -19.89 -4.36 -12.25
C SER A 161 -19.48 -3.20 -11.34
N ASP A 162 -18.96 -3.48 -10.13
CA ASP A 162 -18.67 -2.49 -9.10
C ASP A 162 -17.18 -2.12 -8.96
N VAL A 163 -16.31 -2.62 -9.85
CA VAL A 163 -14.86 -2.36 -9.85
C VAL A 163 -14.54 -0.86 -9.77
N GLY A 164 -15.26 -0.04 -10.53
CA GLY A 164 -15.07 1.42 -10.50
C GLY A 164 -15.36 2.04 -9.14
N LYS A 165 -16.41 1.59 -8.45
CA LYS A 165 -16.79 2.05 -7.12
C LYS A 165 -15.73 1.69 -6.06
N PHE A 166 -15.24 0.45 -6.07
CA PHE A 166 -14.20 0.00 -5.14
C PHE A 166 -12.85 0.65 -5.39
N THR A 167 -12.50 0.85 -6.66
CA THR A 167 -11.36 1.67 -7.06
C THR A 167 -11.51 3.10 -6.53
N GLY A 168 -12.71 3.68 -6.61
CA GLY A 168 -13.03 4.99 -6.02
C GLY A 168 -12.80 5.01 -4.51
N TYR A 169 -13.24 4.00 -3.77
CA TYR A 169 -12.98 3.90 -2.33
C TYR A 169 -11.49 3.84 -1.99
N TYR A 170 -10.71 3.06 -2.76
CA TYR A 170 -9.27 2.98 -2.60
C TYR A 170 -8.61 4.35 -2.78
N TYR A 171 -8.91 5.04 -3.88
CA TYR A 171 -8.31 6.35 -4.15
C TYR A 171 -8.82 7.42 -3.18
N THR A 172 -10.06 7.37 -2.75
CA THR A 172 -10.58 8.29 -1.72
C THR A 172 -9.80 8.14 -0.42
N ALA A 173 -9.60 6.92 0.06
CA ALA A 173 -8.84 6.67 1.29
C ALA A 173 -7.37 7.10 1.17
N SER A 174 -6.71 6.75 0.06
CA SER A 174 -5.30 7.06 -0.16
C SER A 174 -5.05 8.55 -0.39
N MET A 175 -5.87 9.22 -1.21
CA MET A 175 -5.70 10.64 -1.51
C MET A 175 -6.06 11.52 -0.32
N LEU A 176 -7.11 11.17 0.44
CA LEU A 176 -7.45 11.89 1.66
C LEU A 176 -6.28 11.84 2.66
N ALA A 177 -5.67 10.68 2.82
CA ALA A 177 -4.48 10.53 3.64
C ALA A 177 -3.33 11.41 3.14
N GLN A 178 -3.08 11.45 1.83
CA GLN A 178 -2.02 12.27 1.22
C GLN A 178 -2.24 13.77 1.41
N VAL A 179 -3.48 14.25 1.34
CA VAL A 179 -3.82 15.67 1.54
C VAL A 179 -3.67 16.08 3.02
N ILE A 180 -4.09 15.23 3.94
CA ILE A 180 -4.07 15.52 5.39
C ILE A 180 -2.64 15.42 5.95
N THR A 181 -1.85 14.46 5.49
CA THR A 181 -0.55 14.13 6.06
C THR A 181 0.43 15.31 6.13
N PRO A 182 0.65 16.11 5.07
CA PRO A 182 1.59 17.23 5.14
C PRO A 182 1.24 18.23 6.24
N VAL A 183 -0.04 18.49 6.45
CA VAL A 183 -0.53 19.44 7.47
C VAL A 183 -0.34 18.86 8.87
N VAL A 184 -0.76 17.61 9.09
CA VAL A 184 -0.66 16.97 10.42
C VAL A 184 0.80 16.75 10.80
N ALA A 185 1.60 16.14 9.92
CA ALA A 185 3.02 15.90 10.18
C ALA A 185 3.79 17.21 10.37
N GLY A 186 3.57 18.20 9.51
CA GLY A 186 4.21 19.51 9.65
C GLY A 186 3.84 20.24 10.94
N THR A 187 2.59 20.14 11.39
CA THR A 187 2.15 20.74 12.65
C THR A 187 2.81 20.05 13.84
N LEU A 188 2.85 18.71 13.86
CA LEU A 188 3.52 17.95 14.90
C LEU A 188 5.02 18.26 14.97
N MET A 189 5.68 18.34 13.82
CA MET A 189 7.11 18.68 13.73
C MET A 189 7.40 20.09 14.26
N ARG A 190 6.51 21.07 14.05
CA ARG A 190 6.66 22.43 14.61
C ARG A 190 6.44 22.47 16.10
N GLN A 191 5.51 21.68 16.64
CA GLN A 191 5.15 21.72 18.07
C GLN A 191 6.05 20.87 18.94
N ILE A 192 6.47 19.69 18.47
CA ILE A 192 7.22 18.70 19.26
C ILE A 192 8.71 18.73 18.85
N GLY A 193 9.01 18.99 17.59
CA GLY A 193 10.35 18.97 17.02
C GLY A 193 10.46 18.03 15.83
N TYR A 194 11.43 18.30 14.95
CA TYR A 194 11.59 17.57 13.68
C TYR A 194 11.91 16.08 13.89
N PHE A 195 12.52 15.69 14.99
CA PHE A 195 12.86 14.29 15.29
C PHE A 195 11.65 13.35 15.36
N ILE A 196 10.42 13.88 15.49
CA ILE A 196 9.17 13.08 15.53
C ILE A 196 8.84 12.41 14.21
N LEU A 197 9.41 12.83 13.07
CA LEU A 197 9.03 12.41 11.72
C LEU A 197 9.04 10.89 11.54
N PHE A 198 10.15 10.25 11.86
CA PHE A 198 10.28 8.80 11.70
C PHE A 198 9.45 7.99 12.71
N PRO A 199 9.44 8.34 14.02
CA PRO A 199 8.53 7.69 14.98
C PRO A 199 7.06 7.83 14.59
N TYR A 200 6.64 9.01 14.12
CA TYR A 200 5.31 9.25 13.58
C TYR A 200 5.01 8.27 12.43
N ALA A 201 5.88 8.21 11.43
CA ALA A 201 5.68 7.34 10.27
C ALA A 201 5.65 5.86 10.66
N ALA A 202 6.58 5.42 11.50
CA ALA A 202 6.62 4.05 11.99
C ALA A 202 5.37 3.68 12.79
N PHE A 203 4.84 4.59 13.61
CA PHE A 203 3.61 4.38 14.37
C PHE A 203 2.41 4.14 13.46
N PHE A 204 2.20 5.00 12.46
CA PHE A 204 1.06 4.85 11.55
C PHE A 204 1.18 3.59 10.68
N VAL A 205 2.39 3.24 10.22
CA VAL A 205 2.62 2.00 9.47
C VAL A 205 2.42 0.76 10.36
N ALA A 206 2.87 0.78 11.61
CA ALA A 206 2.61 -0.31 12.55
C ALA A 206 1.11 -0.47 12.85
N LEU A 207 0.38 0.64 12.98
CA LEU A 207 -1.07 0.61 13.15
C LEU A 207 -1.78 0.06 11.91
N SER A 208 -1.28 0.35 10.71
CA SER A 208 -1.79 -0.25 9.47
C SER A 208 -1.60 -1.77 9.42
N PHE A 209 -0.48 -2.29 9.94
CA PHE A 209 -0.27 -3.72 10.08
C PHE A 209 -1.34 -4.35 11.00
N ILE A 210 -1.65 -3.71 12.13
CA ILE A 210 -2.66 -4.19 13.07
C ILE A 210 -4.04 -4.22 12.41
N THR A 211 -4.45 -3.14 11.73
CA THR A 211 -5.74 -3.10 11.02
C THR A 211 -5.80 -4.13 9.90
N MET A 212 -4.68 -4.39 9.21
CA MET A 212 -4.58 -5.40 8.17
C MET A 212 -4.75 -6.82 8.70
N CYS A 213 -4.42 -7.10 9.96
CA CYS A 213 -4.67 -8.41 10.59
C CYS A 213 -6.17 -8.76 10.61
N PHE A 214 -7.05 -7.76 10.75
CA PHE A 214 -8.51 -7.95 10.79
C PHE A 214 -9.16 -8.12 9.42
N VAL A 215 -8.45 -7.86 8.33
CA VAL A 215 -8.93 -8.11 6.96
C VAL A 215 -8.96 -9.62 6.70
N ARG A 216 -10.12 -10.15 6.30
CA ARG A 216 -10.32 -11.59 6.06
C ARG A 216 -10.71 -11.94 4.63
N HIS A 217 -11.02 -10.95 3.79
CA HIS A 217 -11.48 -11.11 2.41
C HIS A 217 -10.56 -10.34 1.45
N GLY A 218 -10.64 -10.65 0.15
CA GLY A 218 -9.85 -9.98 -0.89
C GLY A 218 -8.43 -10.54 -1.09
N ASP A 219 -8.09 -11.66 -0.45
CA ASP A 219 -6.81 -12.37 -0.63
C ASP A 219 -7.03 -13.63 -1.51
N CYS A 220 -7.57 -13.43 -2.70
CA CYS A 220 -7.67 -14.49 -3.68
C CYS A 220 -6.27 -14.80 -4.21
N LYS A 221 -5.81 -16.02 -4.00
CA LYS A 221 -4.60 -16.50 -4.67
C LYS A 221 -4.91 -16.52 -6.16
N ALA A 222 -4.24 -15.69 -6.94
CA ALA A 222 -4.28 -15.83 -8.38
C ALA A 222 -3.87 -17.26 -8.70
N ALA A 223 -4.78 -18.03 -9.32
CA ALA A 223 -4.42 -19.32 -9.85
C ALA A 223 -3.31 -19.06 -10.87
N ALA A 224 -2.08 -19.43 -10.52
CA ALA A 224 -0.96 -19.31 -11.44
C ALA A 224 -1.22 -20.31 -12.58
N LYS A 225 -1.80 -19.81 -13.69
CA LYS A 225 -1.84 -20.59 -14.92
C LYS A 225 -0.40 -20.87 -15.31
N ARG A 226 0.00 -22.12 -15.27
CA ARG A 226 1.37 -22.55 -15.56
C ARG A 226 1.56 -22.66 -17.07
N GLY A 227 2.53 -21.89 -17.59
CA GLY A 227 3.13 -22.13 -18.90
C GLY A 227 2.14 -22.09 -20.07
N LEU A 228 1.95 -23.20 -20.77
CA LEU A 228 1.16 -23.33 -22.00
C LEU A 228 -0.33 -22.98 -21.85
N GLU A 229 -0.94 -23.21 -20.67
CA GLU A 229 -2.35 -22.85 -20.40
C GLU A 229 -2.62 -21.33 -20.44
N ALA A 230 -1.58 -20.51 -20.26
CA ALA A 230 -1.72 -19.06 -20.38
C ALA A 230 -1.78 -18.58 -21.84
N PHE A 231 -1.34 -19.40 -22.80
CA PHE A 231 -1.35 -19.10 -24.22
C PHE A 231 -2.60 -19.65 -24.95
N GLU A 232 -3.27 -20.67 -24.41
CA GLU A 232 -4.48 -21.23 -25.02
C GLU A 232 -5.66 -20.22 -25.02
N ASP A 233 -5.73 -19.31 -24.05
CA ASP A 233 -6.78 -18.27 -24.00
C ASP A 233 -6.49 -17.05 -24.94
N MET A 234 -5.39 -17.04 -25.69
CA MET A 234 -5.06 -15.96 -26.64
C MET A 234 -5.46 -16.28 -28.08
N ASP A 235 -5.85 -17.52 -28.37
CA ASP A 235 -6.22 -17.99 -29.73
C ASP A 235 -7.75 -18.15 -29.92
N ASP A 236 -8.58 -17.88 -28.92
CA ASP A 236 -10.04 -17.78 -28.98
C ASP A 236 -10.48 -16.31 -28.80
#